data_514fd5c2183c37ffc7f6cc17279979ee
#
_entry.id   514fd5c2183c37ffc7f6cc17279979ee
#
_cell.length_a   1.000
_cell.length_b   1.000
_cell.length_c   1.000
_cell.angle_alpha   90.00
_cell.angle_beta   90.00
_cell.angle_gamma   90.00
#
_symmetry.space_group_name_H-M   'P 1'
#
loop_
_entity.id
_entity.type
_entity.pdbx_description
1 polymer ?
#
loop_
_entity_poly.entity_id
_entity_poly.type
_entity_poly.pdbx_seq_one_letter_code
_entity_poly.pdbx_strand_id
1 'polypeptide(L)'
;MSSKQLFDPNTAESLADVLFEMGKDLLDKQQLTMAVKWLDRAYNVLVEQELDRLSMDASELRLSIIEFLIKGLLGLKDQESTDKARSLVDLLENEVGDKLIVLLLRFNLITAAINESFDSNAYSDVLQRMTRTMVLTESNFKLVMYHIRKLTTNSPSLACKALDELLKLRILQAGRAEWVERVIITRLWMITNQRDVRECLVLLEELLSTVLEGLPQPFSSEATVAAQTVRSLGS
;
A
#
# COMPACT_ATOMS: atom_id res chain seq x y z
N MET A 1 -31.38 -7.86 -32.43
CA MET A 1 -30.75 -7.09 -31.35
C MET A 1 -31.62 -7.29 -30.13
N SER A 2 -31.23 -8.17 -29.21
CA SER A 2 -32.00 -8.45 -28.00
C SER A 2 -31.76 -7.30 -27.03
N SER A 3 -32.82 -6.54 -26.71
CA SER A 3 -32.81 -5.56 -25.65
C SER A 3 -32.51 -6.29 -24.35
N LYS A 4 -31.26 -6.24 -23.84
CA LYS A 4 -30.97 -6.63 -22.46
C LYS A 4 -31.84 -5.73 -21.58
N GLN A 5 -32.80 -6.31 -20.90
CA GLN A 5 -33.52 -5.61 -19.85
C GLN A 5 -32.49 -5.26 -18.77
N LEU A 6 -32.02 -4.03 -18.78
CA LEU A 6 -31.24 -3.49 -17.65
C LEU A 6 -32.18 -3.48 -16.43
N PHE A 7 -31.70 -4.00 -15.33
CA PHE A 7 -32.39 -3.83 -14.03
C PHE A 7 -32.57 -2.33 -13.74
N ASP A 8 -33.64 -2.00 -13.05
CA ASP A 8 -33.74 -0.70 -12.41
C ASP A 8 -32.53 -0.47 -11.50
N PRO A 9 -31.90 0.72 -11.50
CA PRO A 9 -30.66 0.98 -10.74
C PRO A 9 -30.73 0.55 -9.27
N ASN A 10 -31.82 0.88 -8.56
CA ASN A 10 -31.99 0.49 -7.16
C ASN A 10 -32.05 -1.04 -6.97
N THR A 11 -32.69 -1.74 -7.92
CA THR A 11 -32.74 -3.21 -7.91
C THR A 11 -31.37 -3.81 -8.22
N ALA A 12 -30.61 -3.19 -9.14
CA ALA A 12 -29.25 -3.61 -9.47
C ALA A 12 -28.31 -3.43 -8.27
N GLU A 13 -28.39 -2.28 -7.58
CA GLU A 13 -27.61 -2.01 -6.36
C GLU A 13 -27.89 -3.03 -5.26
N SER A 14 -29.18 -3.27 -4.96
CA SER A 14 -29.59 -4.24 -3.95
C SER A 14 -29.15 -5.68 -4.30
N LEU A 15 -29.24 -6.05 -5.59
CA LEU A 15 -28.77 -7.36 -6.05
C LEU A 15 -27.25 -7.49 -5.92
N ALA A 16 -26.50 -6.47 -6.33
CA ALA A 16 -25.06 -6.45 -6.24
C ALA A 16 -24.58 -6.55 -4.79
N ASP A 17 -25.26 -5.87 -3.86
CA ASP A 17 -24.96 -5.94 -2.42
C ASP A 17 -25.14 -7.37 -1.86
N VAL A 18 -26.27 -8.01 -2.17
CA VAL A 18 -26.51 -9.41 -1.76
C VAL A 18 -25.45 -10.35 -2.32
N LEU A 19 -25.12 -10.22 -3.61
CA LEU A 19 -24.09 -11.05 -4.26
C LEU A 19 -22.69 -10.79 -3.68
N PHE A 20 -22.41 -9.54 -3.31
CA PHE A 20 -21.16 -9.14 -2.65
C PHE A 20 -21.02 -9.79 -1.27
N GLU A 21 -22.03 -9.70 -0.42
CA GLU A 21 -22.00 -10.32 0.91
C GLU A 21 -21.85 -11.86 0.83
N MET A 22 -22.52 -12.50 -0.15
CA MET A 22 -22.30 -13.93 -0.41
C MET A 22 -20.85 -14.23 -0.83
N GLY A 23 -20.29 -13.43 -1.71
CA GLY A 23 -18.91 -13.59 -2.17
C GLY A 23 -17.91 -13.40 -1.07
N LYS A 24 -18.11 -12.40 -0.21
CA LYS A 24 -17.27 -12.08 0.94
C LYS A 24 -17.30 -13.21 1.99
N ASP A 25 -18.47 -13.73 2.34
CA ASP A 25 -18.63 -14.87 3.25
C ASP A 25 -17.90 -16.13 2.72
N LEU A 26 -17.94 -16.37 1.41
CA LEU A 26 -17.21 -17.46 0.78
C LEU A 26 -15.69 -17.24 0.79
N LEU A 27 -15.21 -16.00 0.65
CA LEU A 27 -13.78 -15.67 0.81
C LEU A 27 -13.29 -15.96 2.22
N ASP A 28 -14.05 -15.56 3.23
CA ASP A 28 -13.73 -15.81 4.63
C ASP A 28 -13.67 -17.32 4.94
N LYS A 29 -14.50 -18.11 4.27
CA LYS A 29 -14.50 -19.59 4.32
C LYS A 29 -13.44 -20.24 3.41
N GLN A 30 -12.58 -19.45 2.76
CA GLN A 30 -11.53 -19.92 1.84
C GLN A 30 -12.08 -20.69 0.61
N GLN A 31 -13.32 -20.49 0.25
CA GLN A 31 -13.96 -21.06 -0.94
C GLN A 31 -13.75 -20.16 -2.17
N LEU A 32 -12.49 -19.96 -2.54
CA LEU A 32 -12.04 -18.92 -3.47
C LEU A 32 -12.74 -19.00 -4.84
N THR A 33 -12.85 -20.18 -5.43
CA THR A 33 -13.44 -20.35 -6.77
C THR A 33 -14.92 -19.92 -6.79
N MET A 34 -15.67 -20.24 -5.72
CA MET A 34 -17.07 -19.84 -5.61
C MET A 34 -17.19 -18.35 -5.28
N ALA A 35 -16.35 -17.85 -4.39
CA ALA A 35 -16.27 -16.44 -4.03
C ALA A 35 -16.06 -15.56 -5.27
N VAL A 36 -15.06 -15.89 -6.08
CA VAL A 36 -14.75 -15.16 -7.32
C VAL A 36 -15.96 -15.14 -8.27
N LYS A 37 -16.69 -16.27 -8.42
CA LYS A 37 -17.88 -16.32 -9.26
C LYS A 37 -18.99 -15.39 -8.80
N TRP A 38 -19.23 -15.29 -7.48
CA TRP A 38 -20.27 -14.43 -6.94
C TRP A 38 -19.86 -12.96 -7.00
N LEU A 39 -18.59 -12.64 -6.67
CA LEU A 39 -18.06 -11.28 -6.77
C LEU A 39 -18.02 -10.77 -8.22
N ASP A 40 -17.66 -11.64 -9.17
CA ASP A 40 -17.69 -11.30 -10.59
C ASP A 40 -19.11 -11.00 -11.10
N ARG A 41 -20.12 -11.75 -10.61
CA ARG A 41 -21.52 -11.45 -10.89
C ARG A 41 -21.96 -10.13 -10.29
N ALA A 42 -21.59 -9.86 -9.02
CA ALA A 42 -21.88 -8.58 -8.37
C ALA A 42 -21.28 -7.41 -9.16
N TYR A 43 -20.03 -7.55 -9.59
CA TYR A 43 -19.35 -6.56 -10.42
C TYR A 43 -20.09 -6.32 -11.75
N ASN A 44 -20.46 -7.38 -12.47
CA ASN A 44 -21.12 -7.28 -13.78
C ASN A 44 -22.50 -6.62 -13.66
N VAL A 45 -23.25 -6.87 -12.60
CA VAL A 45 -24.56 -6.22 -12.35
C VAL A 45 -24.39 -4.69 -12.29
N LEU A 46 -23.36 -4.19 -11.63
CA LEU A 46 -23.12 -2.74 -11.51
C LEU A 46 -22.50 -2.14 -12.78
N VAL A 47 -21.60 -2.87 -13.46
CA VAL A 47 -20.95 -2.40 -14.71
C VAL A 47 -21.95 -2.25 -15.86
N GLU A 48 -23.01 -3.05 -15.87
CA GLU A 48 -24.09 -2.92 -16.87
C GLU A 48 -24.96 -1.66 -16.67
N GLN A 49 -24.83 -0.97 -15.53
CA GLN A 49 -25.53 0.28 -15.26
C GLN A 49 -24.69 1.50 -15.74
N GLU A 50 -25.39 2.55 -16.14
CA GLU A 50 -24.73 3.86 -16.40
C GLU A 50 -24.27 4.43 -15.05
N LEU A 51 -22.96 4.73 -14.91
CA LEU A 51 -22.35 5.22 -13.66
C LEU A 51 -23.06 6.47 -13.10
N ASP A 52 -23.55 7.35 -13.96
CA ASP A 52 -24.27 8.57 -13.58
C ASP A 52 -25.65 8.31 -12.94
N ARG A 53 -26.17 7.09 -13.06
CA ARG A 53 -27.44 6.67 -12.47
C ARG A 53 -27.30 5.95 -11.16
N LEU A 54 -26.08 5.56 -10.81
CA LEU A 54 -25.79 4.88 -9.55
C LEU A 54 -25.74 5.89 -8.40
N SER A 55 -26.16 5.47 -7.22
CA SER A 55 -26.02 6.25 -6.00
C SER A 55 -24.54 6.39 -5.60
N MET A 56 -24.22 7.33 -4.70
CA MET A 56 -22.87 7.41 -4.12
C MET A 56 -22.50 6.10 -3.38
N ASP A 57 -23.47 5.51 -2.68
CA ASP A 57 -23.27 4.25 -1.96
C ASP A 57 -22.96 3.09 -2.91
N ALA A 58 -23.58 3.05 -4.10
CA ALA A 58 -23.27 2.06 -5.14
C ALA A 58 -21.87 2.22 -5.72
N SER A 59 -21.35 3.44 -5.79
CA SER A 59 -19.97 3.68 -6.21
C SER A 59 -18.98 3.14 -5.18
N GLU A 60 -19.25 3.28 -3.88
CA GLU A 60 -18.44 2.69 -2.80
C GLU A 60 -18.57 1.17 -2.78
N LEU A 61 -19.77 0.64 -2.97
CA LEU A 61 -20.03 -0.80 -3.10
C LEU A 61 -19.24 -1.40 -4.27
N ARG A 62 -19.24 -0.73 -5.44
CA ARG A 62 -18.46 -1.16 -6.61
C ARG A 62 -16.97 -1.25 -6.31
N LEU A 63 -16.38 -0.25 -5.62
CA LEU A 63 -14.99 -0.29 -5.19
C LEU A 63 -14.71 -1.46 -4.27
N SER A 64 -15.59 -1.71 -3.31
CA SER A 64 -15.49 -2.84 -2.38
C SER A 64 -15.58 -4.18 -3.12
N ILE A 65 -16.51 -4.33 -4.06
CA ILE A 65 -16.65 -5.54 -4.87
C ILE A 65 -15.35 -5.81 -5.64
N ILE A 66 -14.78 -4.80 -6.31
CA ILE A 66 -13.53 -4.95 -7.06
C ILE A 66 -12.37 -5.33 -6.14
N GLU A 67 -12.26 -4.71 -4.97
CA GLU A 67 -11.23 -5.04 -3.98
C GLU A 67 -11.28 -6.52 -3.58
N PHE A 68 -12.47 -7.01 -3.21
CA PHE A 68 -12.65 -8.40 -2.78
C PHE A 68 -12.50 -9.37 -3.96
N LEU A 69 -12.94 -9.01 -5.16
CA LEU A 69 -12.75 -9.80 -6.37
C LEU A 69 -11.26 -9.96 -6.68
N ILE A 70 -10.46 -8.90 -6.60
CA ILE A 70 -9.01 -8.95 -6.79
C ILE A 70 -8.37 -9.86 -5.73
N LYS A 71 -8.76 -9.73 -4.46
CA LYS A 71 -8.26 -10.61 -3.39
C LYS A 71 -8.56 -12.08 -3.67
N GLY A 72 -9.78 -12.39 -4.12
CA GLY A 72 -10.19 -13.73 -4.50
C GLY A 72 -9.39 -14.28 -5.69
N LEU A 73 -9.24 -13.48 -6.74
CA LEU A 73 -8.48 -13.84 -7.94
C LEU A 73 -7.02 -14.14 -7.60
N LEU A 74 -6.35 -13.27 -6.83
CA LEU A 74 -4.96 -13.49 -6.40
C LEU A 74 -4.82 -14.73 -5.50
N GLY A 75 -5.87 -15.07 -4.74
CA GLY A 75 -5.91 -16.25 -3.90
C GLY A 75 -5.95 -17.57 -4.69
N LEU A 76 -6.47 -17.57 -5.93
CA LEU A 76 -6.52 -18.76 -6.79
C LEU A 76 -5.14 -19.19 -7.29
N LYS A 77 -4.16 -18.28 -7.31
CA LYS A 77 -2.76 -18.55 -7.68
C LYS A 77 -2.59 -19.18 -9.07
N ASP A 78 -3.38 -18.79 -10.04
CA ASP A 78 -3.22 -19.11 -11.45
C ASP A 78 -2.97 -17.86 -12.30
N GLN A 79 -2.39 -18.05 -13.49
CA GLN A 79 -1.98 -16.93 -14.34
C GLN A 79 -3.18 -16.14 -14.88
N GLU A 80 -4.24 -16.83 -15.29
CA GLU A 80 -5.43 -16.19 -15.86
C GLU A 80 -6.10 -15.28 -14.83
N SER A 81 -6.27 -15.77 -13.59
CA SER A 81 -6.81 -14.99 -12.48
C SER A 81 -5.91 -13.80 -12.12
N THR A 82 -4.59 -13.97 -12.16
CA THR A 82 -3.63 -12.89 -11.90
C THR A 82 -3.71 -11.80 -12.98
N ASP A 83 -3.84 -12.18 -14.26
CA ASP A 83 -3.97 -11.21 -15.35
C ASP A 83 -5.31 -10.47 -15.30
N LYS A 84 -6.39 -11.16 -14.93
CA LYS A 84 -7.68 -10.51 -14.67
C LYS A 84 -7.60 -9.52 -13.49
N ALA A 85 -6.95 -9.91 -12.41
CA ALA A 85 -6.74 -9.03 -11.25
C ALA A 85 -5.93 -7.79 -11.64
N ARG A 86 -4.88 -7.95 -12.46
CA ARG A 86 -4.07 -6.84 -12.99
C ARG A 86 -4.92 -5.86 -13.79
N SER A 87 -5.74 -6.37 -14.71
CA SER A 87 -6.64 -5.53 -15.52
C SER A 87 -7.64 -4.74 -14.67
N LEU A 88 -8.15 -5.33 -13.58
CA LEU A 88 -9.05 -4.65 -12.66
C LEU A 88 -8.33 -3.56 -11.85
N VAL A 89 -7.09 -3.78 -11.43
CA VAL A 89 -6.29 -2.75 -10.75
C VAL A 89 -5.97 -1.60 -11.69
N ASP A 90 -5.60 -1.89 -12.95
CA ASP A 90 -5.34 -0.88 -13.98
C ASP A 90 -6.58 -0.02 -14.24
N LEU A 91 -7.76 -0.65 -14.30
CA LEU A 91 -9.02 0.04 -14.44
C LEU A 91 -9.29 0.98 -13.26
N LEU A 92 -9.14 0.48 -12.02
CA LEU A 92 -9.31 1.31 -10.82
C LEU A 92 -8.32 2.48 -10.77
N GLU A 93 -7.07 2.24 -11.13
CA GLU A 93 -6.04 3.28 -11.14
C GLU A 93 -6.38 4.40 -12.13
N ASN A 94 -6.90 4.04 -13.32
CA ASN A 94 -7.35 5.00 -14.32
C ASN A 94 -8.58 5.80 -13.86
N GLU A 95 -9.48 5.19 -13.06
CA GLU A 95 -10.70 5.85 -12.59
C GLU A 95 -10.48 6.75 -11.37
N VAL A 96 -9.72 6.28 -10.38
CA VAL A 96 -9.61 6.95 -9.07
C VAL A 96 -8.21 7.42 -8.71
N GLY A 97 -7.21 7.12 -9.56
CA GLY A 97 -5.82 7.52 -9.37
C GLY A 97 -5.14 6.83 -8.18
N ASP A 98 -4.19 7.53 -7.57
CA ASP A 98 -3.34 7.04 -6.47
C ASP A 98 -4.07 6.99 -5.11
N LYS A 99 -5.32 6.53 -5.07
CA LYS A 99 -5.96 6.27 -3.79
C LYS A 99 -5.24 5.14 -3.05
N LEU A 100 -5.19 5.22 -1.73
CA LEU A 100 -4.50 4.25 -0.88
C LEU A 100 -4.91 2.79 -1.19
N ILE A 101 -6.20 2.55 -1.41
CA ILE A 101 -6.71 1.22 -1.74
C ILE A 101 -6.10 0.67 -3.04
N VAL A 102 -5.96 1.49 -4.09
CA VAL A 102 -5.37 1.08 -5.37
C VAL A 102 -3.90 0.72 -5.20
N LEU A 103 -3.15 1.55 -4.44
CA LEU A 103 -1.74 1.29 -4.17
C LEU A 103 -1.54 0.01 -3.36
N LEU A 104 -2.44 -0.30 -2.40
CA LEU A 104 -2.42 -1.56 -1.66
C LEU A 104 -2.70 -2.77 -2.57
N LEU A 105 -3.63 -2.64 -3.51
CA LEU A 105 -3.90 -3.70 -4.50
C LEU A 105 -2.70 -3.89 -5.44
N ARG A 106 -1.99 -2.82 -5.83
CA ARG A 106 -0.71 -2.92 -6.57
C ARG A 106 0.35 -3.70 -5.78
N PHE A 107 0.52 -3.42 -4.48
CA PHE A 107 1.43 -4.19 -3.64
C PHE A 107 1.05 -5.68 -3.61
N ASN A 108 -0.24 -5.99 -3.52
CA ASN A 108 -0.72 -7.37 -3.53
C ASN A 108 -0.40 -8.07 -4.86
N LEU A 109 -0.59 -7.40 -6.00
CA LEU A 109 -0.22 -7.93 -7.33
C LEU A 109 1.27 -8.24 -7.43
N ILE A 110 2.15 -7.31 -7.05
CA ILE A 110 3.60 -7.50 -7.11
C ILE A 110 4.04 -8.67 -6.21
N THR A 111 3.37 -8.85 -5.07
CA THR A 111 3.73 -9.92 -4.13
C THR A 111 3.08 -11.27 -4.44
N ALA A 112 2.04 -11.29 -5.27
CA ALA A 112 1.33 -12.52 -5.67
C ALA A 112 1.88 -13.13 -6.97
N ALA A 113 2.81 -12.48 -7.67
CA ALA A 113 3.40 -12.97 -8.91
C ALA A 113 4.02 -14.37 -8.71
N ILE A 114 3.45 -15.36 -9.41
CA ILE A 114 3.67 -16.79 -9.09
C ILE A 114 5.02 -17.31 -9.63
N ASN A 115 5.51 -16.75 -10.73
CA ASN A 115 6.69 -17.23 -11.45
C ASN A 115 7.77 -16.16 -11.65
N GLU A 116 7.60 -14.98 -11.06
CA GLU A 116 8.52 -13.87 -11.23
C GLU A 116 9.28 -13.63 -9.91
N SER A 117 10.55 -13.29 -10.02
CA SER A 117 11.30 -12.76 -8.88
C SER A 117 10.62 -11.47 -8.41
N PHE A 118 10.62 -11.24 -7.10
CA PHE A 118 10.05 -10.02 -6.50
C PHE A 118 10.62 -8.76 -7.18
N ASP A 119 9.75 -8.02 -7.88
CA ASP A 119 10.16 -6.78 -8.53
C ASP A 119 10.28 -5.64 -7.51
N SER A 120 11.50 -5.48 -7.01
CA SER A 120 11.84 -4.44 -6.04
C SER A 120 11.67 -3.03 -6.60
N ASN A 121 11.85 -2.83 -7.91
CA ASN A 121 11.72 -1.50 -8.52
C ASN A 121 10.24 -1.11 -8.61
N ALA A 122 9.39 -1.98 -9.14
CA ALA A 122 7.95 -1.76 -9.17
C ALA A 122 7.39 -1.56 -7.75
N TYR A 123 7.84 -2.35 -6.78
CA TYR A 123 7.43 -2.19 -5.39
C TYR A 123 7.87 -0.84 -4.80
N SER A 124 9.11 -0.41 -5.07
CA SER A 124 9.62 0.89 -4.64
C SER A 124 8.85 2.06 -5.26
N ASP A 125 8.47 1.95 -6.54
CA ASP A 125 7.69 2.97 -7.23
C ASP A 125 6.30 3.16 -6.60
N VAL A 126 5.58 2.07 -6.34
CA VAL A 126 4.30 2.12 -5.62
C VAL A 126 4.46 2.73 -4.23
N LEU A 127 5.54 2.41 -3.52
CA LEU A 127 5.83 2.95 -2.20
C LEU A 127 6.09 4.47 -2.23
N GLN A 128 6.79 4.96 -3.24
CA GLN A 128 7.00 6.39 -3.45
C GLN A 128 5.69 7.13 -3.73
N ARG A 129 4.86 6.58 -4.61
CA ARG A 129 3.52 7.13 -4.90
C ARG A 129 2.68 7.19 -3.62
N MET A 130 2.67 6.10 -2.83
CA MET A 130 1.98 6.04 -1.54
C MET A 130 2.49 7.11 -0.57
N THR A 131 3.80 7.27 -0.44
CA THR A 131 4.40 8.28 0.43
C THR A 131 3.99 9.70 0.05
N ARG A 132 3.85 9.99 -1.25
CA ARG A 132 3.49 11.33 -1.76
C ARG A 132 2.01 11.65 -1.59
N THR A 133 1.12 10.68 -1.79
CA THR A 133 -0.33 10.91 -1.90
C THR A 133 -1.11 10.65 -0.61
N MET A 134 -0.63 9.78 0.27
CA MET A 134 -1.36 9.42 1.48
C MET A 134 -1.49 10.58 2.48
N VAL A 135 -2.60 10.60 3.20
CA VAL A 135 -2.76 11.45 4.39
C VAL A 135 -1.92 10.86 5.53
N LEU A 136 -1.10 11.69 6.17
CA LEU A 136 -0.17 11.24 7.20
C LEU A 136 -0.89 11.07 8.55
N THR A 137 -1.42 9.87 8.78
CA THR A 137 -2.00 9.42 10.06
C THR A 137 -1.09 8.37 10.70
N GLU A 138 -1.29 8.08 11.98
CA GLU A 138 -0.52 7.02 12.69
C GLU A 138 -0.67 5.66 11.99
N SER A 139 -1.88 5.32 11.52
CA SER A 139 -2.15 4.08 10.81
C SER A 139 -1.41 4.01 9.47
N ASN A 140 -1.47 5.10 8.69
CA ASN A 140 -0.80 5.17 7.39
C ASN A 140 0.72 5.22 7.54
N PHE A 141 1.25 5.87 8.58
CA PHE A 141 2.67 5.83 8.90
C PHE A 141 3.15 4.40 9.20
N LYS A 142 2.43 3.68 10.05
CA LYS A 142 2.72 2.26 10.33
C LYS A 142 2.69 1.40 9.07
N LEU A 143 1.73 1.64 8.21
CA LEU A 143 1.57 0.93 6.94
C LEU A 143 2.75 1.16 6.00
N VAL A 144 3.18 2.41 5.81
CA VAL A 144 4.38 2.74 5.01
C VAL A 144 5.63 2.09 5.62
N MET A 145 5.81 2.18 6.93
CA MET A 145 6.95 1.56 7.61
C MET A 145 6.95 0.03 7.44
N TYR A 146 5.78 -0.61 7.42
CA TYR A 146 5.66 -2.04 7.10
C TYR A 146 6.15 -2.33 5.69
N HIS A 147 5.72 -1.57 4.67
CA HIS A 147 6.14 -1.77 3.29
C HIS A 147 7.64 -1.49 3.08
N ILE A 148 8.19 -0.48 3.75
CA ILE A 148 9.64 -0.20 3.75
C ILE A 148 10.42 -1.41 4.29
N ARG A 149 10.01 -1.97 5.44
CA ARG A 149 10.66 -3.15 6.03
C ARG A 149 10.57 -4.37 5.12
N LYS A 150 9.42 -4.58 4.47
CA LYS A 150 9.26 -5.67 3.48
C LYS A 150 10.19 -5.49 2.28
N LEU A 151 10.37 -4.26 1.80
CA LEU A 151 11.32 -3.96 0.72
C LEU A 151 12.78 -4.20 1.15
N THR A 152 13.12 -3.97 2.42
CA THR A 152 14.48 -4.18 2.96
C THR A 152 14.99 -5.61 2.76
N THR A 153 14.10 -6.60 2.84
CA THR A 153 14.47 -8.01 2.66
C THR A 153 14.97 -8.30 1.24
N ASN A 154 14.45 -7.60 0.24
CA ASN A 154 14.75 -7.85 -1.17
C ASN A 154 15.73 -6.82 -1.75
N SER A 155 15.61 -5.56 -1.35
CA SER A 155 16.45 -4.46 -1.82
C SER A 155 16.68 -3.41 -0.73
N PRO A 156 17.71 -3.60 0.12
CA PRO A 156 18.02 -2.65 1.21
C PRO A 156 18.28 -1.23 0.71
N SER A 157 18.93 -1.07 -0.45
CA SER A 157 19.23 0.25 -1.02
C SER A 157 17.99 1.04 -1.41
N LEU A 158 16.98 0.39 -2.01
CA LEU A 158 15.70 1.02 -2.34
C LEU A 158 14.88 1.32 -1.08
N ALA A 159 14.91 0.44 -0.10
CA ALA A 159 14.25 0.67 1.19
C ALA A 159 14.83 1.88 1.93
N CYS A 160 16.16 2.04 1.89
CA CYS A 160 16.84 3.20 2.45
C CYS A 160 16.43 4.50 1.74
N LYS A 161 16.38 4.51 0.41
CA LYS A 161 15.90 5.67 -0.36
C LYS A 161 14.47 6.03 -0.02
N ALA A 162 13.58 5.05 0.05
CA ALA A 162 12.18 5.27 0.41
C ALA A 162 12.03 5.85 1.83
N LEU A 163 12.85 5.39 2.78
CA LEU A 163 12.87 5.90 4.14
C LEU A 163 13.37 7.35 4.21
N ASP A 164 14.44 7.67 3.47
CA ASP A 164 15.00 9.02 3.39
C ASP A 164 14.02 9.99 2.71
N GLU A 165 13.29 9.56 1.67
CA GLU A 165 12.23 10.34 1.03
C GLU A 165 11.05 10.58 1.99
N LEU A 166 10.59 9.55 2.70
CA LEU A 166 9.53 9.67 3.70
C LEU A 166 9.91 10.70 4.76
N LEU A 167 11.13 10.62 5.29
CA LEU A 167 11.63 11.55 6.29
C LEU A 167 11.63 12.99 5.77
N LYS A 168 12.27 13.24 4.64
CA LYS A 168 12.47 14.60 4.08
C LYS A 168 11.16 15.23 3.62
N LEU A 169 10.32 14.47 2.90
CA LEU A 169 9.12 15.04 2.26
C LEU A 169 7.93 15.17 3.21
N ARG A 170 7.84 14.32 4.23
CA ARG A 170 6.61 14.21 5.00
C ARG A 170 6.80 14.33 6.51
N ILE A 171 7.76 13.62 7.08
CA ILE A 171 7.90 13.49 8.54
C ILE A 171 8.46 14.78 9.16
N LEU A 172 9.50 15.36 8.58
CA LEU A 172 10.06 16.63 9.06
C LEU A 172 9.03 17.77 8.98
N GLN A 173 8.21 17.80 7.91
CA GLN A 173 7.17 18.80 7.75
C GLN A 173 6.01 18.62 8.75
N ALA A 174 5.74 17.38 9.17
CA ALA A 174 4.68 17.10 10.14
C ALA A 174 5.04 17.51 11.58
N GLY A 175 6.32 17.78 11.87
CA GLY A 175 6.79 18.21 13.19
C GLY A 175 6.59 17.19 14.33
N ARG A 176 6.44 15.88 13.99
CA ARG A 176 6.22 14.81 14.98
C ARG A 176 7.53 14.11 15.31
N ALA A 177 8.14 14.50 16.44
CA ALA A 177 9.41 13.96 16.91
C ALA A 177 9.42 12.43 17.02
N GLU A 178 8.35 11.80 17.51
CA GLU A 178 8.22 10.35 17.63
C GLU A 178 8.35 9.62 16.29
N TRP A 179 7.83 10.18 15.22
CA TRP A 179 7.93 9.57 13.89
C TRP A 179 9.35 9.70 13.33
N VAL A 180 9.99 10.85 13.58
CA VAL A 180 11.39 11.06 13.23
C VAL A 180 12.26 10.03 13.94
N GLU A 181 12.09 9.83 15.23
CA GLU A 181 12.80 8.80 15.99
C GLU A 181 12.63 7.41 15.38
N ARG A 182 11.39 7.00 15.13
CA ARG A 182 11.10 5.67 14.54
C ARG A 182 11.77 5.48 13.19
N VAL A 183 11.82 6.53 12.36
CA VAL A 183 12.49 6.48 11.06
C VAL A 183 14.00 6.36 11.26
N ILE A 184 14.61 7.14 12.14
CA ILE A 184 16.04 7.10 12.43
C ILE A 184 16.45 5.74 13.00
N ILE A 185 15.71 5.21 13.97
CA ILE A 185 15.97 3.88 14.55
C ILE A 185 15.89 2.80 13.46
N THR A 186 14.90 2.87 12.58
CA THR A 186 14.76 1.92 11.47
C THR A 186 15.93 2.05 10.50
N ARG A 187 16.37 3.26 10.21
CA ARG A 187 17.53 3.53 9.35
C ARG A 187 18.82 2.98 9.96
N LEU A 188 19.04 3.21 11.25
CA LEU A 188 20.16 2.63 12.01
C LEU A 188 20.18 1.10 11.91
N TRP A 189 19.02 0.47 12.15
CA TRP A 189 18.90 -0.98 12.07
C TRP A 189 19.24 -1.52 10.66
N MET A 190 18.80 -0.81 9.60
CA MET A 190 19.14 -1.18 8.23
C MET A 190 20.64 -1.08 7.95
N ILE A 191 21.30 -0.07 8.50
CA ILE A 191 22.74 0.17 8.34
C ILE A 191 23.55 -0.90 9.05
N THR A 192 23.23 -1.23 10.29
CA THR A 192 23.96 -2.24 11.07
C THR A 192 23.93 -3.63 10.44
N ASN A 193 22.93 -3.89 9.57
CA ASN A 193 22.84 -5.14 8.82
C ASN A 193 23.57 -5.08 7.45
N GLN A 194 24.11 -3.94 7.05
CA GLN A 194 24.89 -3.78 5.83
C GLN A 194 26.41 -3.87 6.13
N ARG A 195 27.18 -4.45 5.21
CA ARG A 195 28.62 -4.76 5.43
C ARG A 195 29.54 -3.51 5.50
N ASP A 196 29.08 -2.34 5.06
CA ASP A 196 29.90 -1.12 5.03
C ASP A 196 29.43 -0.12 6.08
N VAL A 197 29.93 -0.33 7.31
CA VAL A 197 29.55 0.45 8.48
C VAL A 197 30.07 1.90 8.41
N ARG A 198 31.20 2.16 7.73
CA ARG A 198 31.82 3.50 7.71
C ARG A 198 31.07 4.50 6.84
N GLU A 199 30.75 4.13 5.58
CA GLU A 199 29.95 5.00 4.70
C GLU A 199 28.55 5.27 5.29
N CYS A 200 28.01 4.27 5.94
CA CYS A 200 26.73 4.38 6.59
C CYS A 200 26.73 5.32 7.80
N LEU A 201 27.81 5.38 8.58
CA LEU A 201 27.94 6.29 9.70
C LEU A 201 27.99 7.76 9.24
N VAL A 202 28.73 8.07 8.18
CA VAL A 202 28.79 9.42 7.59
C VAL A 202 27.42 9.89 7.11
N LEU A 203 26.70 9.05 6.34
CA LEU A 203 25.33 9.35 5.88
C LEU A 203 24.35 9.53 7.04
N LEU A 204 24.52 8.78 8.11
CA LEU A 204 23.68 8.89 9.29
C LEU A 204 23.97 10.16 10.07
N GLU A 205 25.24 10.56 10.18
CA GLU A 205 25.66 11.80 10.82
C GLU A 205 25.13 13.02 10.06
N GLU A 206 25.16 13.02 8.72
CA GLU A 206 24.55 14.03 7.88
C GLU A 206 23.01 14.06 8.05
N LEU A 207 22.36 12.92 8.08
CA LEU A 207 20.90 12.81 8.25
C LEU A 207 20.47 13.30 9.64
N LEU A 208 21.21 12.91 10.69
CA LEU A 208 20.97 13.37 12.07
C LEU A 208 21.19 14.87 12.22
N SER A 209 22.24 15.41 11.61
CA SER A 209 22.49 16.87 11.64
C SER A 209 21.33 17.62 10.98
N THR A 210 20.87 17.16 9.80
CA THR A 210 19.71 17.76 9.11
C THR A 210 18.42 17.70 9.93
N VAL A 211 18.20 16.60 10.64
CA VAL A 211 17.04 16.41 11.50
C VAL A 211 17.13 17.28 12.76
N LEU A 212 18.31 17.35 13.39
CA LEU A 212 18.53 18.15 14.59
C LEU A 212 18.39 19.65 14.35
N GLU A 213 18.75 20.11 13.14
CA GLU A 213 18.56 21.50 12.72
C GLU A 213 17.09 21.86 12.42
N GLY A 214 16.27 20.88 11.98
CA GLY A 214 14.90 21.09 11.53
C GLY A 214 13.82 20.86 12.59
N LEU A 215 14.11 20.28 13.76
CA LEU A 215 13.12 19.94 14.77
C LEU A 215 13.09 20.89 15.97
N PRO A 216 11.90 21.27 16.44
CA PRO A 216 11.77 22.00 17.70
C PRO A 216 12.20 21.11 18.90
N GLN A 217 13.05 21.63 19.75
CA GLN A 217 13.45 20.98 21.02
C GLN A 217 12.28 20.95 22.03
N PRO A 218 12.17 19.92 22.90
CA PRO A 218 13.16 18.87 23.21
C PRO A 218 12.87 17.53 22.49
N PHE A 219 13.95 16.82 22.13
CA PHE A 219 13.86 15.43 21.65
C PHE A 219 13.53 14.48 22.81
N SER A 220 12.96 13.31 22.49
CA SER A 220 12.85 12.25 23.46
C SER A 220 14.24 11.73 23.89
N SER A 221 14.32 11.13 25.07
CA SER A 221 15.57 10.57 25.60
C SER A 221 16.18 9.50 24.68
N GLU A 222 15.35 8.78 23.90
CA GLU A 222 15.81 7.72 23.00
C GLU A 222 16.52 8.27 21.76
N ALA A 223 16.03 9.36 21.16
CA ALA A 223 16.69 10.02 20.03
C ALA A 223 18.06 10.58 20.44
N THR A 224 18.15 11.12 21.67
CA THR A 224 19.40 11.63 22.22
C THR A 224 20.42 10.51 22.42
N VAL A 225 19.96 9.35 22.94
CA VAL A 225 20.82 8.17 23.13
C VAL A 225 21.27 7.61 21.76
N ALA A 226 20.38 7.53 20.78
CA ALA A 226 20.73 7.08 19.43
C ALA A 226 21.79 7.99 18.78
N ALA A 227 21.62 9.30 18.88
CA ALA A 227 22.59 10.29 18.37
C ALA A 227 23.96 10.21 19.09
N GLN A 228 23.97 9.98 20.39
CA GLN A 228 25.19 9.79 21.17
C GLN A 228 25.92 8.49 20.80
N THR A 229 25.14 7.40 20.59
CA THR A 229 25.70 6.10 20.18
C THR A 229 26.38 6.21 18.82
N VAL A 230 25.78 6.93 17.87
CA VAL A 230 26.37 7.15 16.54
C VAL A 230 27.66 7.95 16.65
N ARG A 231 27.71 9.01 17.47
CA ARG A 231 28.92 9.81 17.70
C ARG A 231 30.04 9.01 18.36
N SER A 232 29.70 8.11 19.28
CA SER A 232 30.71 7.27 19.97
C SER A 232 31.27 6.15 19.07
N LEU A 233 30.58 5.74 18.01
CA LEU A 233 31.05 4.76 17.04
C LEU A 233 31.91 5.39 15.93
N GLY A 234 31.83 6.71 15.75
CA GLY A 234 32.61 7.47 14.75
C GLY A 234 33.92 8.08 15.27
N SER A 235 34.19 7.98 16.56
CA SER A 235 35.41 8.41 17.25
C SER A 235 36.33 7.21 17.54
#